data_27557f4167dbbd868a3938ad5a12f3da
#
_entry.id   27557f4167dbbd868a3938ad5a12f3da
#
_cell.length_a   1.000
_cell.length_b   1.000
_cell.length_c   1.000
_cell.angle_alpha   90.00
_cell.angle_beta   90.00
_cell.angle_gamma   90.00
#
_symmetry.space_group_name_H-M   'P 1'
#
loop_
_entity.id
_entity.type
_entity.pdbx_description
1 polymer ?
#
loop_
_entity_poly.entity_id
_entity_poly.type
_entity_poly.pdbx_seq_one_letter_code
_entity_poly.pdbx_strand_id
1 'polypeptide(L)'
;MTGFHVIEHPLIQTKMAMLRDAETGTKVFRELCGEVATLICYEVTKDIPVVEIEVETPLCKTMCKTIDTKFAFVPILRAGLGMVDGLHHLIPTAKVGHIGLYRDPDTLEPHEYYCKLPPDICEREVFLLDPMLATGGTASMAIDALKKRGVKRIRLLVLVSCPVGVERIQQEHPDVGIYTACNDPELNNKGYIVPGLGDAGDRIFGTK
;
A
#
# COMPACT_ATOMS: atom_id res chain seq x y z
N MET A 1 -10.17 2.54 9.85
CA MET A 1 -10.20 4.02 9.97
C MET A 1 -10.14 4.63 8.59
N THR A 2 -11.01 5.60 8.29
CA THR A 2 -10.93 6.46 7.09
C THR A 2 -10.03 7.66 7.39
N GLY A 3 -9.64 8.42 6.38
CA GLY A 3 -8.81 9.62 6.52
C GLY A 3 -7.34 9.39 6.14
N PHE A 4 -6.51 10.40 6.44
CA PHE A 4 -5.09 10.42 6.12
C PHE A 4 -4.24 10.25 7.37
N HIS A 5 -3.32 9.30 7.34
CA HIS A 5 -2.48 8.90 8.46
C HIS A 5 -1.01 8.84 8.05
N VAL A 6 -0.20 9.72 8.62
CA VAL A 6 1.27 9.63 8.55
C VAL A 6 1.74 8.80 9.74
N ILE A 7 2.50 7.75 9.49
CA ILE A 7 2.99 6.83 10.53
C ILE A 7 4.38 7.27 10.95
N GLU A 8 4.42 8.03 12.03
CA GLU A 8 5.66 8.55 12.62
C GLU A 8 6.26 7.52 13.58
N HIS A 9 7.33 6.87 13.13
CA HIS A 9 8.08 5.92 13.95
C HIS A 9 9.58 6.01 13.63
N PRO A 10 10.50 6.03 14.63
CA PRO A 10 11.94 6.18 14.40
C PRO A 10 12.54 5.14 13.44
N LEU A 11 12.10 3.88 13.51
CA LEU A 11 12.55 2.83 12.56
C LEU A 11 12.11 3.12 11.14
N ILE A 12 10.88 3.63 10.94
CA ILE A 12 10.40 4.03 9.61
C ILE A 12 11.25 5.19 9.10
N GLN A 13 11.47 6.23 9.92
CA GLN A 13 12.27 7.40 9.54
C GLN A 13 13.70 7.02 9.14
N THR A 14 14.34 6.10 9.90
CA THR A 14 15.67 5.59 9.56
C THR A 14 15.68 4.88 8.20
N LYS A 15 14.70 4.00 7.95
CA LYS A 15 14.60 3.27 6.68
C LYS A 15 14.24 4.19 5.52
N MET A 16 13.40 5.19 5.75
CA MET A 16 13.07 6.22 4.75
C MET A 16 14.29 7.07 4.37
N ALA A 17 15.16 7.41 5.32
CA ALA A 17 16.42 8.10 5.03
C ALA A 17 17.29 7.27 4.07
N MET A 18 17.41 5.95 4.30
CA MET A 18 18.14 5.05 3.41
C MET A 18 17.47 4.89 2.03
N LEU A 19 16.13 4.83 1.97
CA LEU A 19 15.38 4.78 0.71
C LEU A 19 15.59 6.04 -0.14
N ARG A 20 15.69 7.21 0.52
CA ARG A 20 15.91 8.49 -0.17
C ARG A 20 17.31 8.64 -0.76
N ASP A 21 18.30 7.96 -0.20
CA ASP A 21 19.68 8.04 -0.67
C ASP A 21 19.79 7.53 -2.12
N ALA A 22 20.34 8.37 -3.00
CA ALA A 22 20.54 8.06 -4.41
C ALA A 22 21.51 6.89 -4.62
N GLU A 23 22.45 6.67 -3.68
CA GLU A 23 23.45 5.60 -3.75
C GLU A 23 22.89 4.24 -3.28
N THR A 24 21.67 4.21 -2.74
CA THR A 24 21.04 2.95 -2.32
C THR A 24 20.75 2.07 -3.54
N GLY A 25 21.50 0.98 -3.66
CA GLY A 25 21.37 0.04 -4.77
C GLY A 25 20.06 -0.75 -4.75
N THR A 26 19.65 -1.28 -5.91
CA THR A 26 18.37 -1.96 -6.16
C THR A 26 18.01 -3.03 -5.14
N LYS A 27 18.97 -3.87 -4.70
CA LYS A 27 18.70 -4.92 -3.69
C LYS A 27 18.25 -4.32 -2.38
N VAL A 28 19.04 -3.40 -1.84
CA VAL A 28 18.76 -2.75 -0.54
C VAL A 28 17.48 -1.91 -0.62
N PHE A 29 17.26 -1.19 -1.71
CA PHE A 29 16.05 -0.42 -1.93
C PHE A 29 14.78 -1.29 -1.88
N ARG A 30 14.81 -2.45 -2.52
CA ARG A 30 13.69 -3.42 -2.53
C ARG A 30 13.43 -4.00 -1.13
N GLU A 31 14.48 -4.39 -0.43
CA GLU A 31 14.39 -4.89 0.95
C GLU A 31 13.78 -3.83 1.87
N LEU A 32 14.25 -2.59 1.81
CA LEU A 32 13.73 -1.47 2.60
C LEU A 32 12.26 -1.15 2.27
N CYS A 33 11.85 -1.23 1.00
CA CYS A 33 10.43 -1.07 0.63
C CYS A 33 9.55 -2.10 1.36
N GLY A 34 9.94 -3.36 1.37
CA GLY A 34 9.24 -4.43 2.09
C GLY A 34 9.21 -4.19 3.61
N GLU A 35 10.34 -3.78 4.20
CA GLU A 35 10.45 -3.53 5.63
C GLU A 35 9.58 -2.34 6.08
N VAL A 36 9.57 -1.22 5.34
CA VAL A 36 8.70 -0.08 5.65
C VAL A 36 7.24 -0.47 5.45
N ALA A 37 6.91 -1.21 4.39
CA ALA A 37 5.57 -1.73 4.15
C ALA A 37 5.08 -2.63 5.30
N THR A 38 5.97 -3.47 5.87
CA THR A 38 5.69 -4.28 7.05
C THR A 38 5.31 -3.44 8.26
N LEU A 39 6.09 -2.38 8.54
CA LEU A 39 5.84 -1.47 9.66
C LEU A 39 4.53 -0.68 9.48
N ILE A 40 4.25 -0.22 8.26
CA ILE A 40 2.95 0.40 7.93
C ILE A 40 1.82 -0.59 8.17
N CYS A 41 1.93 -1.83 7.68
CA CYS A 41 0.92 -2.87 7.84
C CYS A 41 0.61 -3.15 9.32
N TYR A 42 1.62 -3.21 10.17
CA TYR A 42 1.45 -3.38 11.61
C TYR A 42 0.58 -2.26 12.22
N GLU A 43 0.86 -1.00 11.88
CA GLU A 43 0.07 0.14 12.36
C GLU A 43 -1.36 0.14 11.79
N VAL A 44 -1.50 -0.15 10.50
CA VAL A 44 -2.78 -0.17 9.78
C VAL A 44 -3.74 -1.23 10.33
N THR A 45 -3.22 -2.30 10.92
CA THR A 45 -4.05 -3.40 11.45
C THR A 45 -4.49 -3.22 12.91
N LYS A 46 -4.12 -2.14 13.59
CA LYS A 46 -4.47 -1.89 15.00
C LYS A 46 -5.97 -1.85 15.30
N ASP A 47 -6.78 -1.44 14.34
CA ASP A 47 -8.24 -1.33 14.47
C ASP A 47 -9.00 -2.53 13.91
N ILE A 48 -8.30 -3.55 13.44
CA ILE A 48 -8.93 -4.79 12.97
C ILE A 48 -9.57 -5.52 14.15
N PRO A 49 -10.87 -5.88 14.05
CA PRO A 49 -11.55 -6.56 15.13
C PRO A 49 -10.98 -7.97 15.37
N VAL A 50 -10.95 -8.34 16.64
CA VAL A 50 -10.57 -9.69 17.07
C VAL A 50 -11.79 -10.45 17.57
N VAL A 51 -11.76 -11.79 17.40
CA VAL A 51 -12.75 -12.72 17.93
C VAL A 51 -12.11 -13.63 18.98
N GLU A 52 -12.91 -14.17 19.88
CA GLU A 52 -12.45 -15.15 20.88
C GLU A 52 -12.58 -16.56 20.35
N ILE A 53 -11.53 -17.36 20.54
CA ILE A 53 -11.48 -18.80 20.21
C ILE A 53 -10.97 -19.58 21.40
N GLU A 54 -11.48 -20.80 21.60
CA GLU A 54 -10.91 -21.76 22.56
C GLU A 54 -9.65 -22.38 21.96
N VAL A 55 -8.55 -22.31 22.70
CA VAL A 55 -7.26 -22.91 22.33
C VAL A 55 -6.85 -23.90 23.42
N GLU A 56 -6.42 -25.10 23.03
CA GLU A 56 -5.80 -26.06 23.92
C GLU A 56 -4.28 -25.84 23.95
N THR A 57 -3.80 -25.37 25.10
CA THR A 57 -2.37 -25.22 25.36
C THR A 57 -1.80 -26.55 25.86
N PRO A 58 -0.47 -26.70 25.98
CA PRO A 58 0.11 -27.90 26.59
C PRO A 58 -0.31 -28.15 28.05
N LEU A 59 -0.93 -27.16 28.72
CA LEU A 59 -1.30 -27.26 30.14
C LEU A 59 -2.80 -27.24 30.38
N CYS A 60 -3.58 -26.47 29.60
CA CYS A 60 -5.04 -26.34 29.81
C CYS A 60 -5.72 -25.70 28.60
N LYS A 61 -7.05 -25.79 28.54
CA LYS A 61 -7.88 -25.01 27.64
C LYS A 61 -8.00 -23.56 28.13
N THR A 62 -7.94 -22.61 27.18
CA THR A 62 -8.06 -21.18 27.48
C THR A 62 -8.68 -20.42 26.31
N MET A 63 -9.27 -19.25 26.59
CA MET A 63 -9.78 -18.35 25.57
C MET A 63 -8.66 -17.43 25.08
N CYS A 64 -8.47 -17.38 23.77
CA CYS A 64 -7.50 -16.51 23.09
C CYS A 64 -8.20 -15.62 22.07
N LYS A 65 -7.55 -14.48 21.75
CA LYS A 65 -8.03 -13.57 20.71
C LYS A 65 -7.31 -13.84 19.40
N THR A 66 -8.03 -13.84 18.30
CA THR A 66 -7.49 -13.97 16.95
C THR A 66 -8.20 -13.03 15.98
N ILE A 67 -7.57 -12.78 14.82
CA ILE A 67 -8.19 -12.05 13.71
C ILE A 67 -8.92 -13.06 12.83
N ASP A 68 -10.22 -12.82 12.57
CA ASP A 68 -11.04 -13.59 11.61
C ASP A 68 -11.25 -12.84 10.29
N THR A 69 -10.72 -11.61 10.18
CA THR A 69 -10.80 -10.82 8.96
C THR A 69 -9.96 -11.44 7.84
N LYS A 70 -10.57 -11.63 6.67
CA LYS A 70 -9.88 -12.08 5.47
C LYS A 70 -9.21 -10.88 4.77
N PHE A 71 -7.93 -10.96 4.47
CA PHE A 71 -7.18 -9.90 3.80
C PHE A 71 -6.89 -10.23 2.34
N ALA A 72 -6.74 -9.18 1.53
CA ALA A 72 -6.14 -9.26 0.21
C ALA A 72 -5.19 -8.08 -0.02
N PHE A 73 -4.05 -8.36 -0.61
CA PHE A 73 -3.09 -7.36 -1.07
C PHE A 73 -3.27 -7.14 -2.56
N VAL A 74 -3.38 -5.91 -2.97
CA VAL A 74 -3.54 -5.54 -4.37
C VAL A 74 -2.47 -4.51 -4.74
N PRO A 75 -1.28 -4.96 -5.16
CA PRO A 75 -0.28 -4.05 -5.67
C PRO A 75 -0.71 -3.45 -7.00
N ILE A 76 -0.48 -2.14 -7.15
CA ILE A 76 -0.53 -1.47 -8.44
C ILE A 76 0.77 -1.79 -9.17
N LEU A 77 0.67 -2.48 -10.32
CA LEU A 77 1.82 -2.88 -11.10
C LEU A 77 2.51 -1.64 -11.70
N ARG A 78 3.82 -1.57 -11.72
CA ARG A 78 4.83 -2.57 -11.28
C ARG A 78 5.29 -2.33 -9.83
N ALA A 79 5.41 -1.06 -9.41
CA ALA A 79 6.12 -0.66 -8.19
C ALA A 79 5.52 -1.23 -6.90
N GLY A 80 4.19 -1.37 -6.83
CA GLY A 80 3.50 -1.95 -5.66
C GLY A 80 3.94 -3.37 -5.30
N LEU A 81 4.50 -4.14 -6.26
CA LEU A 81 5.04 -5.47 -5.99
C LEU A 81 6.15 -5.47 -4.95
N GLY A 82 6.95 -4.40 -4.87
CA GLY A 82 8.01 -4.28 -3.87
C GLY A 82 7.55 -4.24 -2.41
N MET A 83 6.24 -4.06 -2.18
CA MET A 83 5.66 -4.02 -0.83
C MET A 83 5.06 -5.36 -0.40
N VAL A 84 4.71 -6.24 -1.35
CA VAL A 84 3.88 -7.45 -1.09
C VAL A 84 4.56 -8.42 -0.13
N ASP A 85 5.82 -8.74 -0.33
CA ASP A 85 6.54 -9.73 0.47
C ASP A 85 6.62 -9.28 1.95
N GLY A 86 6.84 -7.98 2.19
CA GLY A 86 6.85 -7.41 3.53
C GLY A 86 5.53 -7.63 4.27
N LEU A 87 4.40 -7.40 3.61
CA LEU A 87 3.08 -7.62 4.18
C LEU A 87 2.78 -9.11 4.40
N HIS A 88 3.23 -9.99 3.51
CA HIS A 88 3.03 -11.43 3.65
C HIS A 88 3.74 -12.02 4.87
N HIS A 89 4.85 -11.43 5.32
CA HIS A 89 5.49 -11.85 6.58
C HIS A 89 4.59 -11.66 7.79
N LEU A 90 3.73 -10.64 7.80
CA LEU A 90 2.77 -10.40 8.89
C LEU A 90 1.45 -11.13 8.69
N ILE A 91 0.93 -11.18 7.47
CA ILE A 91 -0.38 -11.77 7.16
C ILE A 91 -0.22 -12.81 6.03
N PRO A 92 0.36 -13.98 6.33
CA PRO A 92 0.68 -14.99 5.31
C PRO A 92 -0.56 -15.63 4.66
N THR A 93 -1.73 -15.48 5.26
CA THR A 93 -3.02 -15.99 4.73
C THR A 93 -3.69 -15.03 3.76
N ALA A 94 -3.16 -13.82 3.57
CA ALA A 94 -3.70 -12.84 2.63
C ALA A 94 -3.58 -13.37 1.20
N LYS A 95 -4.66 -13.19 0.42
CA LYS A 95 -4.61 -13.45 -1.03
C LYS A 95 -4.04 -12.24 -1.76
N VAL A 96 -3.45 -12.46 -2.93
CA VAL A 96 -2.93 -11.38 -3.77
C VAL A 96 -3.73 -11.27 -5.05
N GLY A 97 -4.19 -10.05 -5.34
CA GLY A 97 -4.67 -9.65 -6.66
C GLY A 97 -3.69 -8.65 -7.28
N HIS A 98 -3.82 -8.38 -8.56
CA HIS A 98 -2.94 -7.43 -9.26
C HIS A 98 -3.78 -6.50 -10.11
N ILE A 99 -3.43 -5.21 -10.11
CA ILE A 99 -4.00 -4.20 -11.02
C ILE A 99 -2.84 -3.55 -11.78
N GLY A 100 -2.90 -3.62 -13.10
CA GLY A 100 -1.98 -2.95 -14.00
C GLY A 100 -2.66 -1.75 -14.65
N LEU A 101 -2.08 -0.58 -14.47
CA LEU A 101 -2.57 0.69 -14.98
C LEU A 101 -1.45 1.40 -15.72
N TYR A 102 -1.76 2.04 -16.86
CA TYR A 102 -0.84 2.94 -17.53
C TYR A 102 -1.59 4.23 -17.89
N ARG A 103 -0.84 5.30 -18.07
CA ARG A 103 -1.38 6.53 -18.63
C ARG A 103 -1.10 6.54 -20.12
N ASP A 104 -2.14 6.79 -20.91
CA ASP A 104 -2.00 7.04 -22.33
C ASP A 104 -1.08 8.23 -22.54
N PRO A 105 0.01 8.11 -23.34
CA PRO A 105 0.97 9.17 -23.51
C PRO A 105 0.41 10.41 -24.22
N ASP A 106 -0.64 10.25 -25.04
CA ASP A 106 -1.24 11.32 -25.84
C ASP A 106 -2.40 12.01 -25.10
N THR A 107 -3.30 11.20 -24.50
CA THR A 107 -4.50 11.73 -23.81
C THR A 107 -4.29 11.95 -22.32
N LEU A 108 -3.23 11.38 -21.74
CA LEU A 108 -2.96 11.31 -20.29
C LEU A 108 -4.06 10.59 -19.51
N GLU A 109 -5.01 9.99 -20.21
CA GLU A 109 -6.06 9.18 -19.60
C GLU A 109 -5.47 7.88 -19.08
N PRO A 110 -5.88 7.50 -17.90
CA PRO A 110 -5.42 6.27 -17.30
C PRO A 110 -6.23 5.07 -17.83
N HIS A 111 -5.54 4.00 -18.22
CA HIS A 111 -6.13 2.75 -18.74
C HIS A 111 -5.74 1.54 -17.90
N GLU A 112 -6.73 0.67 -17.62
CA GLU A 112 -6.50 -0.65 -17.03
C GLU A 112 -6.08 -1.61 -18.14
N TYR A 113 -4.85 -2.15 -18.09
CA TYR A 113 -4.40 -3.18 -19.02
C TYR A 113 -4.39 -4.58 -18.40
N TYR A 114 -4.46 -4.67 -17.08
CA TYR A 114 -4.49 -5.93 -16.37
C TYR A 114 -5.23 -5.81 -15.04
N CYS A 115 -6.15 -6.73 -14.77
CA CYS A 115 -6.79 -6.84 -13.48
C CYS A 115 -7.15 -8.30 -13.21
N LYS A 116 -6.50 -8.90 -12.21
CA LYS A 116 -6.82 -10.25 -11.74
C LYS A 116 -6.90 -10.24 -10.23
N LEU A 117 -8.09 -10.49 -9.70
CA LEU A 117 -8.38 -10.44 -8.26
C LEU A 117 -8.84 -11.81 -7.77
N PRO A 118 -8.69 -12.10 -6.47
CA PRO A 118 -9.33 -13.25 -5.85
C PRO A 118 -10.85 -13.24 -6.07
N PRO A 119 -11.49 -14.41 -6.31
CA PRO A 119 -12.93 -14.46 -6.59
C PRO A 119 -13.80 -13.98 -5.43
N ASP A 120 -13.27 -14.01 -4.21
CA ASP A 120 -13.91 -13.57 -2.97
C ASP A 120 -13.42 -12.18 -2.51
N ILE A 121 -12.93 -11.35 -3.43
CA ILE A 121 -12.33 -10.04 -3.11
C ILE A 121 -13.29 -9.09 -2.38
N CYS A 122 -14.59 -9.15 -2.68
CA CYS A 122 -15.61 -8.30 -2.06
C CYS A 122 -15.87 -8.62 -0.57
N GLU A 123 -15.45 -9.81 -0.09
CA GLU A 123 -15.52 -10.20 1.33
C GLU A 123 -14.30 -9.78 2.14
N ARG A 124 -13.24 -9.31 1.47
CA ARG A 124 -11.93 -9.06 2.07
C ARG A 124 -11.69 -7.61 2.47
N GLU A 125 -10.86 -7.41 3.46
CA GLU A 125 -10.18 -6.15 3.72
C GLU A 125 -9.05 -6.03 2.70
N VAL A 126 -9.12 -5.04 1.81
CA VAL A 126 -8.18 -4.88 0.71
C VAL A 126 -7.15 -3.82 1.06
N PHE A 127 -5.87 -4.20 1.04
CA PHE A 127 -4.74 -3.26 1.10
C PHE A 127 -4.26 -3.02 -0.32
N LEU A 128 -4.55 -1.82 -0.84
CA LEU A 128 -4.06 -1.33 -2.12
C LEU A 128 -2.66 -0.78 -1.92
N LEU A 129 -1.69 -1.28 -2.68
CA LEU A 129 -0.27 -1.01 -2.45
C LEU A 129 0.33 -0.23 -3.63
N ASP A 130 0.88 0.93 -3.34
CA ASP A 130 1.67 1.73 -4.28
C ASP A 130 2.75 2.48 -3.49
N PRO A 131 4.04 2.39 -3.80
CA PRO A 131 5.07 3.15 -3.09
C PRO A 131 4.88 4.66 -3.11
N MET A 132 4.26 5.22 -4.15
CA MET A 132 4.23 6.65 -4.41
C MET A 132 2.82 7.18 -4.66
N LEU A 133 2.30 8.02 -3.76
CA LEU A 133 1.06 8.77 -3.99
C LEU A 133 1.39 10.20 -4.42
N ALA A 134 1.70 10.40 -5.70
CA ALA A 134 2.06 11.69 -6.27
C ALA A 134 0.83 12.54 -6.62
N THR A 135 0.29 12.42 -7.83
CA THR A 135 -0.93 13.14 -8.27
C THR A 135 -2.24 12.47 -7.86
N GLY A 136 -2.18 11.25 -7.34
CA GLY A 136 -3.34 10.45 -6.96
C GLY A 136 -4.11 9.78 -8.11
N GLY A 137 -3.82 10.11 -9.38
CA GLY A 137 -4.61 9.61 -10.49
C GLY A 137 -4.61 8.09 -10.64
N THR A 138 -3.45 7.45 -10.55
CA THR A 138 -3.31 5.99 -10.62
C THR A 138 -4.01 5.29 -9.45
N ALA A 139 -3.81 5.81 -8.23
CA ALA A 139 -4.44 5.27 -7.03
C ALA A 139 -5.97 5.40 -7.08
N SER A 140 -6.49 6.57 -7.50
CA SER A 140 -7.93 6.79 -7.66
C SER A 140 -8.56 5.79 -8.63
N MET A 141 -7.95 5.56 -9.79
CA MET A 141 -8.44 4.56 -10.74
C MET A 141 -8.40 3.14 -10.22
N ALA A 142 -7.33 2.78 -9.50
CA ALA A 142 -7.26 1.46 -8.88
C ALA A 142 -8.40 1.26 -7.87
N ILE A 143 -8.71 2.29 -7.09
CA ILE A 143 -9.82 2.29 -6.14
C ILE A 143 -11.14 2.16 -6.87
N ASP A 144 -11.38 2.91 -7.96
CA ASP A 144 -12.57 2.78 -8.79
C ASP A 144 -12.72 1.37 -9.37
N ALA A 145 -11.63 0.80 -9.89
CA ALA A 145 -11.62 -0.56 -10.43
C ALA A 145 -11.99 -1.61 -9.37
N LEU A 146 -11.52 -1.44 -8.13
CA LEU A 146 -11.88 -2.29 -6.99
C LEU A 146 -13.36 -2.11 -6.59
N LYS A 147 -13.83 -0.87 -6.47
CA LYS A 147 -15.23 -0.55 -6.12
C LYS A 147 -16.21 -1.07 -7.16
N LYS A 148 -15.91 -0.94 -8.46
CA LYS A 148 -16.70 -1.53 -9.56
C LYS A 148 -16.84 -3.05 -9.47
N ARG A 149 -15.88 -3.72 -8.80
CA ARG A 149 -15.89 -5.17 -8.54
C ARG A 149 -16.47 -5.54 -7.16
N GLY A 150 -17.12 -4.58 -6.49
CA GLY A 150 -17.84 -4.80 -5.24
C GLY A 150 -16.99 -4.75 -3.97
N VAL A 151 -15.72 -4.35 -4.06
CA VAL A 151 -14.87 -4.16 -2.87
C VAL A 151 -15.38 -2.96 -2.05
N LYS A 152 -15.62 -3.19 -0.77
CA LYS A 152 -16.20 -2.18 0.15
C LYS A 152 -15.19 -1.62 1.16
N ARG A 153 -14.14 -2.36 1.47
CA ARG A 153 -13.14 -2.00 2.47
C ARG A 153 -11.78 -1.95 1.80
N ILE A 154 -11.29 -0.72 1.61
CA ILE A 154 -10.02 -0.44 0.95
C ILE A 154 -9.19 0.45 1.86
N ARG A 155 -7.92 0.08 2.06
CA ARG A 155 -6.89 0.92 2.67
C ARG A 155 -5.76 1.09 1.68
N LEU A 156 -5.39 2.33 1.39
CA LEU A 156 -4.27 2.66 0.52
C LEU A 156 -2.99 2.80 1.36
N LEU A 157 -2.02 1.94 1.11
CA LEU A 157 -0.72 1.95 1.78
C LEU A 157 0.34 2.44 0.80
N VAL A 158 1.04 3.51 1.18
CA VAL A 158 2.09 4.12 0.37
C VAL A 158 3.34 4.40 1.22
N LEU A 159 4.52 4.44 0.60
CA LEU A 159 5.74 4.79 1.32
C LEU A 159 5.89 6.30 1.41
N VAL A 160 5.62 7.02 0.31
CA VAL A 160 5.65 8.49 0.24
C VAL A 160 4.38 9.00 -0.41
N SER A 161 3.79 10.02 0.18
CA SER A 161 2.67 10.78 -0.39
C SER A 161 3.04 12.25 -0.64
N CYS A 162 2.18 12.93 -1.40
CA CYS A 162 2.22 14.37 -1.57
C CYS A 162 0.81 14.93 -1.31
N PRO A 163 0.66 16.15 -0.75
CA PRO A 163 -0.65 16.76 -0.46
C PRO A 163 -1.64 16.69 -1.63
N VAL A 164 -1.19 16.98 -2.85
CA VAL A 164 -2.02 16.93 -4.06
C VAL A 164 -2.68 15.56 -4.26
N GLY A 165 -1.92 14.47 -4.10
CA GLY A 165 -2.46 13.12 -4.24
C GLY A 165 -3.38 12.74 -3.09
N VAL A 166 -3.02 13.14 -1.87
CA VAL A 166 -3.84 12.90 -0.67
C VAL A 166 -5.19 13.59 -0.79
N GLU A 167 -5.20 14.89 -1.11
CA GLU A 167 -6.42 15.68 -1.29
C GLU A 167 -7.32 15.08 -2.37
N ARG A 168 -6.77 14.66 -3.49
CA ARG A 168 -7.51 14.01 -4.56
C ARG A 168 -8.21 12.74 -4.06
N ILE A 169 -7.48 11.83 -3.40
CA ILE A 169 -8.08 10.60 -2.88
C ILE A 169 -9.13 10.89 -1.82
N GLN A 170 -8.90 11.86 -0.93
CA GLN A 170 -9.90 12.25 0.07
C GLN A 170 -11.18 12.85 -0.54
N GLN A 171 -11.07 13.56 -1.67
CA GLN A 171 -12.21 14.13 -2.38
C GLN A 171 -12.99 13.08 -3.18
N GLU A 172 -12.28 12.24 -3.94
CA GLU A 172 -12.89 11.26 -4.84
C GLU A 172 -13.32 9.97 -4.09
N HIS A 173 -12.61 9.62 -3.00
CA HIS A 173 -12.81 8.38 -2.23
C HIS A 173 -12.72 8.62 -0.70
N PRO A 174 -13.63 9.41 -0.11
CA PRO A 174 -13.58 9.76 1.33
C PRO A 174 -13.74 8.56 2.27
N ASP A 175 -14.18 7.43 1.75
CA ASP A 175 -14.33 6.14 2.44
C ASP A 175 -13.04 5.31 2.49
N VAL A 176 -11.97 5.74 1.80
CA VAL A 176 -10.68 5.04 1.76
C VAL A 176 -9.69 5.66 2.75
N GLY A 177 -9.13 4.84 3.63
CA GLY A 177 -8.03 5.26 4.51
C GLY A 177 -6.70 5.28 3.77
N ILE A 178 -5.93 6.36 3.90
CA ILE A 178 -4.59 6.53 3.32
C ILE A 178 -3.56 6.43 4.43
N TYR A 179 -2.57 5.58 4.26
CA TYR A 179 -1.49 5.35 5.24
C TYR A 179 -0.14 5.49 4.55
N THR A 180 0.70 6.38 5.09
CA THR A 180 2.00 6.71 4.51
C THR A 180 3.10 6.75 5.56
N ALA A 181 4.34 6.44 5.17
CA ALA A 181 5.51 6.65 6.02
C ALA A 181 5.95 8.11 6.07
N CYS A 182 5.69 8.89 5.01
CA CYS A 182 5.94 10.33 5.00
C CYS A 182 5.08 11.04 3.95
N ASN A 183 4.83 12.34 4.19
CA ASN A 183 4.12 13.22 3.27
C ASN A 183 5.05 14.35 2.86
N ASP A 184 5.53 14.34 1.62
CA ASP A 184 6.48 15.30 1.09
C ASP A 184 5.76 16.49 0.47
N PRO A 185 6.34 17.71 0.53
CA PRO A 185 5.58 18.95 0.36
C PRO A 185 5.05 19.19 -1.07
N GLU A 186 5.76 18.73 -2.11
CA GLU A 186 5.47 19.18 -3.47
C GLU A 186 5.80 18.15 -4.56
N LEU A 187 5.30 18.43 -5.77
CA LEU A 187 5.65 17.73 -7.00
C LEU A 187 6.51 18.66 -7.89
N ASN A 188 7.53 18.11 -8.55
CA ASN A 188 8.26 18.83 -9.58
C ASN A 188 7.46 18.88 -10.90
N ASN A 189 7.98 19.63 -11.90
CA ASN A 189 7.35 19.82 -13.21
C ASN A 189 7.14 18.52 -14.01
N LYS A 190 7.76 17.40 -13.59
CA LYS A 190 7.59 16.08 -14.21
C LYS A 190 6.66 15.18 -13.41
N GLY A 191 6.04 15.69 -12.33
CA GLY A 191 5.12 14.95 -11.48
C GLY A 191 5.79 14.01 -10.46
N TYR A 192 7.10 14.15 -10.23
CA TYR A 192 7.78 13.41 -9.16
C TYR A 192 7.66 14.15 -7.83
N ILE A 193 7.48 13.38 -6.76
CA ILE A 193 7.47 13.90 -5.38
C ILE A 193 8.87 14.42 -5.01
N VAL A 194 8.93 15.58 -4.36
CA VAL A 194 10.18 16.20 -3.91
C VAL A 194 10.11 16.43 -2.39
N PRO A 195 11.12 15.98 -1.62
CA PRO A 195 12.36 15.30 -2.03
C PRO A 195 12.15 13.88 -2.57
N GLY A 196 11.09 13.17 -2.18
CA GLY A 196 10.66 11.88 -2.75
C GLY A 196 11.69 10.74 -2.64
N LEU A 197 11.52 9.76 -3.53
CA LEU A 197 12.38 8.56 -3.65
C LEU A 197 12.92 8.37 -5.08
N GLY A 198 12.70 9.34 -6.00
CA GLY A 198 12.89 9.12 -7.42
C GLY A 198 11.80 8.23 -8.03
N ASP A 199 12.12 7.48 -9.10
CA ASP A 199 11.22 6.47 -9.65
C ASP A 199 11.34 5.17 -8.84
N ALA A 200 10.33 4.90 -8.00
CA ALA A 200 10.35 3.72 -7.14
C ALA A 200 10.34 2.41 -7.95
N GLY A 201 9.61 2.36 -9.06
CA GLY A 201 9.55 1.19 -9.92
C GLY A 201 10.93 0.85 -10.51
N ASP A 202 11.60 1.84 -11.09
CA ASP A 202 12.93 1.65 -11.66
C ASP A 202 13.95 1.28 -10.58
N ARG A 203 13.89 1.90 -9.40
CA ARG A 203 14.78 1.57 -8.28
C ARG A 203 14.55 0.17 -7.70
N ILE A 204 13.28 -0.29 -7.61
CA ILE A 204 12.92 -1.64 -7.15
C ILE A 204 13.40 -2.71 -8.13
N PHE A 205 13.27 -2.45 -9.45
CA PHE A 205 13.51 -3.47 -10.48
C PHE A 205 14.85 -3.31 -11.23
N GLY A 206 15.55 -2.20 -11.03
CA GLY A 206 16.83 -1.94 -11.71
C GLY A 206 16.66 -1.73 -13.21
N THR A 207 15.62 -1.01 -13.63
CA THR A 207 15.28 -0.79 -15.04
C THR A 207 15.84 0.53 -15.62
N LYS A 208 16.69 1.21 -14.88
CA LYS A 208 17.54 2.32 -15.33
C LYS A 208 18.98 2.07 -15.02
#